data_053318a14868b591fe0a85390006559d
#
_entry.id   053318a14868b591fe0a85390006559d
#
_cell.length_a   1.000
_cell.length_b   1.000
_cell.length_c   1.000
_cell.angle_alpha   90.00
_cell.angle_beta   90.00
_cell.angle_gamma   90.00
#
_symmetry.space_group_name_H-M   'P 1'
#
loop_
_entity.id
_entity.type
_entity.pdbx_description
1 polymer ?
#
loop_
_entity_poly.entity_id
_entity_poly.type
_entity_poly.pdbx_seq_one_letter_code
_entity_poly.pdbx_strand_id
1 'polypeptide(L)'
;MNRRNFIKGTMLSGVLAACPAVARAAEERAGVKPAVVRPKTPGMEALSELYRIGHGPSSSHTMGPYAASERFLKRNPNAARFEATLYGSLSATGKGHFTDKAITDVLGASRTTIIWSGEEKAFHPNGLELRAYDAAGKEVDKWLCYSVGGGALAEEGGDLGVPKVYEEDTMEKIIAWCDAHKKPIWGLFAEVEGEAGWRYLKKVRETMNAAIVSGLRNEGVLPGGLNLARRAQDVYRKSRHFSPDARRTALLSAYALAVNEENAALGVIVTAPTCGSCGTLPAVLRYFEATHHIAEEEMIAALAVAGLVGNVAKQNGSISGAEAGCQAEVGVAAAMAAAAASYLLGGTPRQCQYASAMVLEHFLGLTCDPVNGLVQIPCIERNAIAANRAVTAAELSLLGDGTRVFNFDKIVSVMLETGHDMPAIYRETSKGGLSKHFVGGC
;
A
#
# COMPACT_ATOMS: atom_id res chain seq x y z
N MET A 1 0.03 -45.05 46.57
CA MET A 1 1.08 -45.41 45.60
C MET A 1 1.54 -44.13 44.87
N ASN A 2 2.80 -43.73 45.11
CA ASN A 2 3.36 -42.42 44.82
C ASN A 2 3.82 -42.32 43.35
N ARG A 3 3.35 -41.29 42.65
CA ARG A 3 3.76 -40.96 41.25
C ARG A 3 5.06 -40.10 41.17
N ARG A 4 6.08 -40.48 41.93
CA ARG A 4 7.38 -39.78 41.92
C ARG A 4 8.52 -40.79 41.81
N ASN A 5 8.74 -41.44 40.69
CA ASN A 5 10.02 -42.09 40.36
C ASN A 5 9.96 -42.68 38.94
N PHE A 6 10.05 -41.81 37.93
CA PHE A 6 10.39 -42.30 36.59
C PHE A 6 11.05 -41.18 35.74
N ILE A 7 12.17 -40.67 36.23
CA ILE A 7 13.16 -39.95 35.38
C ILE A 7 14.54 -40.14 36.02
N LYS A 8 15.20 -41.24 35.75
CA LYS A 8 16.68 -41.34 35.80
C LYS A 8 17.15 -42.40 34.81
N GLY A 9 17.92 -41.97 33.85
CA GLY A 9 18.86 -42.80 33.12
C GLY A 9 18.43 -43.12 31.67
N THR A 10 18.85 -42.32 30.76
CA THR A 10 19.64 -42.81 29.60
C THR A 10 20.17 -41.58 28.83
N MET A 11 21.43 -41.23 29.03
CA MET A 11 22.17 -40.44 28.05
C MET A 11 22.40 -41.33 26.82
N LEU A 12 21.68 -41.08 25.75
CA LEU A 12 22.03 -41.56 24.41
C LEU A 12 22.67 -40.38 23.69
N SER A 13 23.99 -40.48 23.46
CA SER A 13 24.74 -39.69 22.51
C SER A 13 24.24 -40.04 21.10
N GLY A 14 23.19 -39.33 20.66
CA GLY A 14 22.69 -39.37 19.32
C GLY A 14 23.42 -38.32 18.48
N VAL A 15 24.30 -38.76 17.58
CA VAL A 15 24.81 -37.93 16.46
C VAL A 15 23.59 -37.44 15.69
N LEU A 16 23.30 -36.15 15.78
CA LEU A 16 22.33 -35.49 14.88
C LEU A 16 22.91 -35.54 13.47
N ALA A 17 22.55 -36.55 12.69
CA ALA A 17 22.66 -36.50 11.26
C ALA A 17 21.76 -35.37 10.76
N ALA A 18 22.36 -34.24 10.38
CA ALA A 18 21.64 -33.12 9.80
C ALA A 18 20.84 -33.59 8.58
N CYS A 19 19.53 -33.47 8.66
CA CYS A 19 18.64 -33.79 7.55
C CYS A 19 19.06 -32.95 6.33
N PRO A 20 19.30 -33.52 5.14
CA PRO A 20 19.74 -32.77 3.97
C PRO A 20 18.79 -31.62 3.57
N ALA A 21 17.53 -31.73 3.95
CA ALA A 21 16.53 -30.66 3.76
C ALA A 21 16.79 -29.43 4.64
N VAL A 22 17.35 -29.60 5.85
CA VAL A 22 17.68 -28.48 6.75
C VAL A 22 18.95 -27.77 6.27
N ALA A 23 19.93 -28.51 5.74
CA ALA A 23 21.13 -27.94 5.15
C ALA A 23 20.81 -27.15 3.87
N ARG A 24 19.94 -27.67 2.99
CA ARG A 24 19.46 -26.95 1.79
C ARG A 24 18.69 -25.68 2.11
N ALA A 25 17.81 -25.69 3.15
CA ALA A 25 17.11 -24.50 3.59
C ALA A 25 18.04 -23.45 4.22
N ALA A 26 19.17 -23.87 4.82
CA ALA A 26 20.19 -22.96 5.34
C ALA A 26 21.06 -22.36 4.20
N GLU A 27 21.35 -23.12 3.14
CA GLU A 27 22.07 -22.62 1.96
C GLU A 27 21.19 -21.68 1.11
N GLU A 28 19.90 -21.93 0.97
CA GLU A 28 18.96 -21.02 0.33
C GLU A 28 18.81 -19.71 1.10
N ARG A 29 18.90 -19.72 2.46
CA ARG A 29 18.96 -18.51 3.28
C ARG A 29 20.26 -17.72 3.12
N ALA A 30 21.39 -18.38 2.87
CA ALA A 30 22.68 -17.73 2.70
C ALA A 30 22.82 -16.93 1.39
N GLY A 31 21.94 -17.19 0.40
CA GLY A 31 21.90 -16.46 -0.88
C GLY A 31 21.01 -15.22 -0.91
N VAL A 32 20.16 -15.01 0.10
CA VAL A 32 19.32 -13.81 0.19
C VAL A 32 20.14 -12.69 0.81
N LYS A 33 20.63 -11.76 -0.02
CA LYS A 33 21.19 -10.50 0.50
C LYS A 33 20.13 -9.85 1.38
N PRO A 34 20.46 -9.50 2.66
CA PRO A 34 19.51 -8.79 3.49
C PRO A 34 19.08 -7.51 2.77
N ALA A 35 17.79 -7.25 2.73
CA ALA A 35 17.28 -5.98 2.24
C ALA A 35 18.02 -4.86 3.00
N VAL A 36 18.56 -3.91 2.26
CA VAL A 36 19.27 -2.77 2.85
C VAL A 36 18.25 -1.98 3.67
N VAL A 37 18.22 -2.23 4.99
CA VAL A 37 17.41 -1.45 5.91
C VAL A 37 17.97 -0.03 5.90
N ARG A 38 17.25 0.88 5.28
CA ARG A 38 17.65 2.29 5.25
C ARG A 38 17.49 2.88 6.64
N PRO A 39 18.50 3.61 7.15
CA PRO A 39 18.27 4.45 8.31
C PRO A 39 17.25 5.54 7.90
N LYS A 40 16.02 5.42 8.41
CA LYS A 40 14.99 6.44 8.18
C LYS A 40 15.27 7.63 9.09
N THR A 41 15.24 8.84 8.53
CA THR A 41 15.29 10.08 9.31
C THR A 41 14.09 10.13 10.26
N PRO A 42 14.25 10.47 11.54
CA PRO A 42 13.14 10.64 12.47
C PRO A 42 12.12 11.65 11.94
N GLY A 43 10.85 11.45 12.34
CA GLY A 43 9.75 12.29 11.93
C GLY A 43 8.98 11.74 10.72
N MET A 44 7.78 12.27 10.47
CA MET A 44 6.93 11.86 9.36
C MET A 44 6.67 13.03 8.39
N GLU A 45 6.39 12.67 7.14
CA GLU A 45 6.05 13.59 6.05
C GLU A 45 4.61 14.10 6.20
N ALA A 46 4.26 15.16 5.46
CA ALA A 46 2.88 15.62 5.35
C ALA A 46 1.97 14.54 4.74
N LEU A 47 0.67 14.58 5.09
CA LEU A 47 -0.29 13.59 4.58
C LEU A 47 -0.46 13.65 3.05
N SER A 48 -0.09 14.76 2.40
CA SER A 48 0.00 14.84 0.94
C SER A 48 1.01 13.88 0.31
N GLU A 49 2.01 13.46 1.08
CA GLU A 49 3.02 12.49 0.67
C GLU A 49 2.59 11.02 0.85
N LEU A 50 1.48 10.80 1.53
CA LEU A 50 0.80 9.51 1.66
C LEU A 50 -0.38 9.42 0.70
N TYR A 51 -1.26 10.43 0.72
CA TYR A 51 -2.43 10.54 -0.14
C TYR A 51 -2.06 11.25 -1.45
N ARG A 52 -1.63 10.52 -2.46
CA ARG A 52 -1.34 11.08 -3.77
C ARG A 52 -2.50 10.84 -4.73
N ILE A 53 -2.94 11.91 -5.39
CA ILE A 53 -3.95 11.86 -6.45
C ILE A 53 -3.24 11.59 -7.77
N GLY A 54 -3.69 10.58 -8.52
CA GLY A 54 -3.11 10.24 -9.81
C GLY A 54 -3.77 9.03 -10.45
N HIS A 55 -3.19 8.60 -11.57
CA HIS A 55 -3.69 7.44 -12.32
C HIS A 55 -3.14 6.13 -11.77
N GLY A 56 -4.04 5.11 -11.63
CA GLY A 56 -3.63 3.73 -11.38
C GLY A 56 -2.86 3.12 -12.57
N PRO A 57 -2.59 1.81 -12.51
CA PRO A 57 -2.98 0.88 -11.46
C PRO A 57 -1.99 0.75 -10.30
N SER A 58 -0.75 1.25 -10.43
CA SER A 58 0.31 1.05 -9.44
C SER A 58 0.97 2.34 -9.00
N SER A 59 1.12 2.53 -7.68
CA SER A 59 1.85 3.69 -7.17
C SER A 59 3.35 3.61 -7.47
N SER A 60 3.95 2.42 -7.38
CA SER A 60 5.38 2.22 -7.64
C SER A 60 5.71 2.07 -9.13
N HIS A 61 4.82 1.46 -9.93
CA HIS A 61 5.09 1.12 -11.33
C HIS A 61 4.43 2.08 -12.33
N THR A 62 3.46 2.89 -11.91
CA THR A 62 2.77 3.87 -12.76
C THR A 62 3.03 5.30 -12.27
N MET A 63 2.56 5.66 -11.04
CA MET A 63 2.68 7.03 -10.52
C MET A 63 4.14 7.46 -10.31
N GLY A 64 5.01 6.58 -9.76
CA GLY A 64 6.42 6.88 -9.56
C GLY A 64 7.15 7.18 -10.88
N PRO A 65 7.11 6.28 -11.88
CA PRO A 65 7.66 6.54 -13.20
C PRO A 65 7.05 7.77 -13.91
N TYR A 66 5.75 8.02 -13.76
CA TYR A 66 5.10 9.23 -14.26
C TYR A 66 5.73 10.49 -13.64
N ALA A 67 5.80 10.55 -12.31
CA ALA A 67 6.39 11.68 -11.59
C ALA A 67 7.89 11.87 -11.89
N ALA A 68 8.63 10.77 -12.07
CA ALA A 68 10.03 10.83 -12.49
C ALA A 68 10.16 11.44 -13.88
N SER A 69 9.30 11.01 -14.81
CA SER A 69 9.28 11.53 -16.18
C SER A 69 8.94 13.02 -16.22
N GLU A 70 7.95 13.47 -15.42
CA GLU A 70 7.63 14.91 -15.33
C GLU A 70 8.80 15.74 -14.81
N ARG A 71 9.49 15.27 -13.74
CA ARG A 71 10.68 15.96 -13.19
C ARG A 71 11.80 16.01 -14.23
N PHE A 72 12.03 14.91 -14.94
CA PHE A 72 13.08 14.82 -15.95
C PHE A 72 12.78 15.66 -17.17
N LEU A 73 11.53 15.72 -17.63
CA LEU A 73 11.10 16.60 -18.72
C LEU A 73 11.28 18.09 -18.37
N LYS A 74 10.94 18.50 -17.14
CA LYS A 74 11.16 19.87 -16.66
C LYS A 74 12.64 20.25 -16.64
N ARG A 75 13.55 19.30 -16.36
CA ARG A 75 15.01 19.52 -16.44
C ARG A 75 15.50 19.61 -17.88
N ASN A 76 14.82 18.94 -18.81
CA ASN A 76 15.24 18.77 -20.21
C ASN A 76 14.14 19.17 -21.21
N PRO A 77 13.63 20.42 -21.16
CA PRO A 77 12.49 20.83 -21.99
C PRO A 77 12.78 20.81 -23.48
N ASN A 78 14.07 20.97 -23.89
CA ASN A 78 14.52 21.04 -25.26
C ASN A 78 15.11 19.73 -25.80
N ALA A 79 15.02 18.63 -25.07
CA ALA A 79 15.52 17.32 -25.53
C ALA A 79 14.72 16.83 -26.74
N ALA A 80 15.45 16.39 -27.76
CA ALA A 80 14.85 15.85 -28.98
C ALA A 80 14.37 14.40 -28.80
N ARG A 81 15.08 13.60 -27.98
CA ARG A 81 14.79 12.18 -27.75
C ARG A 81 15.06 11.81 -26.28
N PHE A 82 14.32 10.84 -25.80
CA PHE A 82 14.48 10.26 -24.47
C PHE A 82 14.70 8.74 -24.55
N GLU A 83 15.36 8.20 -23.54
CA GLU A 83 15.50 6.78 -23.30
C GLU A 83 15.21 6.50 -21.82
N ALA A 84 14.40 5.49 -21.55
CA ALA A 84 14.05 5.06 -20.20
C ALA A 84 14.40 3.58 -20.03
N THR A 85 15.37 3.28 -19.16
CA THR A 85 15.74 1.92 -18.81
C THR A 85 15.10 1.52 -17.50
N LEU A 86 14.33 0.45 -17.52
CA LEU A 86 13.61 -0.12 -16.36
C LEU A 86 14.39 -1.30 -15.81
N TYR A 87 14.56 -1.33 -14.49
CA TYR A 87 15.33 -2.36 -13.79
C TYR A 87 14.44 -3.16 -12.82
N GLY A 88 14.87 -4.38 -12.47
CA GLY A 88 14.27 -5.23 -11.45
C GLY A 88 12.76 -5.42 -11.60
N SER A 89 11.99 -5.09 -10.57
CA SER A 89 10.53 -5.26 -10.57
C SER A 89 9.82 -4.37 -11.61
N LEU A 90 10.32 -3.14 -11.86
CA LEU A 90 9.77 -2.29 -12.94
C LEU A 90 9.89 -2.95 -14.31
N SER A 91 10.97 -3.68 -14.56
CA SER A 91 11.14 -4.42 -15.81
C SER A 91 10.28 -5.70 -15.84
N ALA A 92 10.22 -6.42 -14.72
CA ALA A 92 9.53 -7.71 -14.66
C ALA A 92 8.01 -7.62 -14.80
N THR A 93 7.39 -6.56 -14.24
CA THR A 93 5.93 -6.43 -14.16
C THR A 93 5.39 -5.14 -14.81
N GLY A 94 6.28 -4.26 -15.28
CA GLY A 94 5.92 -2.92 -15.73
C GLY A 94 4.93 -2.87 -16.90
N LYS A 95 4.94 -3.87 -17.80
CA LYS A 95 3.93 -3.94 -18.88
C LYS A 95 2.52 -4.14 -18.33
N GLY A 96 2.36 -5.00 -17.32
CA GLY A 96 1.08 -5.20 -16.65
C GLY A 96 0.61 -3.99 -15.85
N HIS A 97 1.57 -3.18 -15.40
CA HIS A 97 1.32 -1.92 -14.67
C HIS A 97 1.29 -0.66 -15.56
N PHE A 98 1.38 -0.80 -16.88
CA PHE A 98 1.41 0.31 -17.83
C PHE A 98 2.54 1.33 -17.57
N THR A 99 3.71 0.86 -17.10
CA THR A 99 4.87 1.72 -16.79
C THR A 99 5.38 2.43 -18.04
N ASP A 100 5.46 1.73 -19.15
CA ASP A 100 5.83 2.29 -20.46
C ASP A 100 4.86 3.40 -20.90
N LYS A 101 3.55 3.16 -20.74
CA LYS A 101 2.54 4.16 -21.04
C LYS A 101 2.67 5.38 -20.13
N ALA A 102 2.86 5.21 -18.84
CA ALA A 102 3.05 6.31 -17.90
C ALA A 102 4.25 7.20 -18.27
N ILE A 103 5.36 6.60 -18.69
CA ILE A 103 6.56 7.32 -19.13
C ILE A 103 6.32 8.02 -20.47
N THR A 104 5.74 7.32 -21.44
CA THR A 104 5.54 7.84 -22.80
C THR A 104 4.45 8.89 -22.89
N ASP A 105 3.44 8.85 -22.03
CA ASP A 105 2.41 9.91 -21.92
C ASP A 105 3.02 11.25 -21.50
N VAL A 106 4.09 11.24 -20.70
CA VAL A 106 4.80 12.45 -20.27
C VAL A 106 5.88 12.87 -21.26
N LEU A 107 6.78 11.95 -21.62
CA LEU A 107 7.95 12.26 -22.43
C LEU A 107 7.67 12.32 -23.94
N GLY A 108 6.51 11.81 -24.40
CA GLY A 108 6.08 11.71 -25.79
C GLY A 108 6.46 10.36 -26.41
N ALA A 109 5.44 9.60 -26.86
CA ALA A 109 5.62 8.24 -27.38
C ALA A 109 6.52 8.16 -28.62
N SER A 110 6.46 9.17 -29.52
CA SER A 110 7.25 9.19 -30.76
C SER A 110 8.76 9.46 -30.55
N ARG A 111 9.14 9.97 -29.38
CA ARG A 111 10.54 10.34 -29.07
C ARG A 111 11.12 9.63 -27.86
N THR A 112 10.42 8.61 -27.30
CA THR A 112 10.86 7.88 -26.13
C THR A 112 11.06 6.41 -26.45
N THR A 113 12.23 5.88 -26.12
CA THR A 113 12.55 4.44 -26.20
C THR A 113 12.51 3.84 -24.80
N ILE A 114 11.78 2.74 -24.61
CA ILE A 114 11.74 1.97 -23.35
C ILE A 114 12.64 0.76 -23.47
N ILE A 115 13.56 0.60 -22.50
CA ILE A 115 14.48 -0.55 -22.40
C ILE A 115 14.10 -1.35 -21.15
N TRP A 116 13.75 -2.62 -21.35
CA TRP A 116 13.42 -3.57 -20.30
C TRP A 116 14.69 -4.34 -19.92
N SER A 117 15.36 -3.94 -18.83
CA SER A 117 16.61 -4.56 -18.36
C SER A 117 16.31 -5.74 -17.44
N GLY A 118 17.07 -6.83 -17.61
CA GLY A 118 17.05 -7.95 -16.68
C GLY A 118 17.88 -7.73 -15.40
N GLU A 119 18.59 -6.60 -15.29
CA GLU A 119 19.42 -6.27 -14.12
C GLU A 119 18.54 -5.85 -12.92
N GLU A 120 19.04 -6.16 -11.72
CA GLU A 120 18.54 -5.61 -10.47
C GLU A 120 19.57 -4.61 -9.91
N LYS A 121 19.08 -3.46 -9.43
CA LYS A 121 19.93 -2.47 -8.76
C LYS A 121 19.98 -2.76 -7.26
N ALA A 122 21.17 -2.63 -6.67
CA ALA A 122 21.41 -2.96 -5.27
C ALA A 122 20.61 -2.07 -4.28
N PHE A 123 20.34 -0.82 -4.67
CA PHE A 123 19.66 0.15 -3.82
C PHE A 123 18.16 -0.14 -3.64
N HIS A 124 17.43 -0.47 -4.73
CA HIS A 124 16.00 -0.79 -4.67
C HIS A 124 15.56 -1.55 -5.93
N PRO A 125 14.61 -2.51 -5.85
CA PRO A 125 14.15 -3.29 -7.00
C PRO A 125 13.44 -2.49 -8.10
N ASN A 126 12.94 -1.27 -7.81
CA ASN A 126 12.24 -0.42 -8.77
C ASN A 126 13.15 0.68 -9.30
N GLY A 127 14.25 0.34 -9.94
CA GLY A 127 15.15 1.29 -10.59
C GLY A 127 14.63 1.79 -11.93
N LEU A 128 14.79 3.09 -12.19
CA LEU A 128 14.46 3.78 -13.44
C LEU A 128 15.61 4.72 -13.80
N GLU A 129 16.25 4.49 -14.95
CA GLU A 129 17.25 5.40 -15.53
C GLU A 129 16.66 6.14 -16.73
N LEU A 130 16.67 7.45 -16.66
CA LEU A 130 16.22 8.34 -17.74
C LEU A 130 17.41 9.03 -18.39
N ARG A 131 17.44 9.09 -19.72
CA ARG A 131 18.45 9.79 -20.50
C ARG A 131 17.78 10.73 -21.49
N ALA A 132 18.37 11.90 -21.70
CA ALA A 132 17.92 12.91 -22.66
C ALA A 132 19.02 13.16 -23.70
N TYR A 133 18.61 13.33 -24.94
CA TYR A 133 19.50 13.55 -26.08
C TYR A 133 19.08 14.80 -26.85
N ASP A 134 20.06 15.55 -27.35
CA ASP A 134 19.81 16.67 -28.24
C ASP A 134 19.50 16.24 -29.70
N ALA A 135 19.28 17.18 -30.59
CA ALA A 135 18.99 16.94 -32.02
C ALA A 135 20.17 16.29 -32.77
N ALA A 136 21.39 16.41 -32.27
CA ALA A 136 22.59 15.78 -32.84
C ALA A 136 22.80 14.36 -32.30
N GLY A 137 21.93 13.87 -31.37
CA GLY A 137 22.03 12.55 -30.75
C GLY A 137 23.03 12.47 -29.62
N LYS A 138 23.55 13.59 -29.12
CA LYS A 138 24.44 13.64 -27.96
C LYS A 138 23.62 13.57 -26.67
N GLU A 139 24.04 12.73 -25.71
CA GLU A 139 23.47 12.68 -24.36
C GLU A 139 23.72 14.02 -23.63
N VAL A 140 22.65 14.65 -23.15
CA VAL A 140 22.71 15.95 -22.47
C VAL A 140 22.39 15.85 -20.99
N ASP A 141 21.65 14.82 -20.56
CA ASP A 141 21.34 14.56 -19.15
C ASP A 141 21.07 13.07 -18.93
N LYS A 142 21.39 12.61 -17.72
CA LYS A 142 21.16 11.26 -17.26
C LYS A 142 20.72 11.30 -15.80
N TRP A 143 19.67 10.52 -15.45
CA TRP A 143 19.18 10.44 -14.09
C TRP A 143 18.75 9.01 -13.73
N LEU A 144 19.39 8.45 -12.69
CA LEU A 144 18.98 7.18 -12.09
C LEU A 144 18.18 7.49 -10.81
N CYS A 145 16.95 7.06 -10.77
CA CYS A 145 16.08 7.19 -9.60
C CYS A 145 15.33 5.88 -9.31
N TYR A 146 14.69 5.81 -8.17
CA TYR A 146 13.99 4.63 -7.69
C TYR A 146 12.60 4.98 -7.22
N SER A 147 11.61 4.18 -7.61
CA SER A 147 10.26 4.30 -7.10
C SER A 147 10.10 3.47 -5.83
N VAL A 148 10.04 4.14 -4.68
CA VAL A 148 10.19 3.51 -3.35
C VAL A 148 8.87 3.20 -2.63
N GLY A 149 7.76 3.15 -3.37
CA GLY A 149 6.43 2.87 -2.86
C GLY A 149 5.56 4.13 -2.70
N GLY A 150 4.25 3.97 -2.74
CA GLY A 150 3.30 5.07 -2.63
C GLY A 150 3.43 6.17 -3.70
N GLY A 151 4.20 5.96 -4.77
CA GLY A 151 4.54 6.97 -5.77
C GLY A 151 5.71 7.89 -5.37
N ALA A 152 6.41 7.60 -4.28
CA ALA A 152 7.60 8.33 -3.86
C ALA A 152 8.82 7.94 -4.71
N LEU A 153 9.74 8.90 -4.87
CA LEU A 153 11.00 8.72 -5.57
C LEU A 153 12.18 8.89 -4.61
N ALA A 154 13.28 8.17 -4.88
CA ALA A 154 14.54 8.31 -4.16
C ALA A 154 15.71 8.22 -5.14
N GLU A 155 16.90 8.65 -4.71
CA GLU A 155 18.20 8.48 -5.37
C GLU A 155 19.12 7.61 -4.51
N GLU A 156 20.23 7.13 -5.07
CA GLU A 156 21.29 6.52 -4.25
C GLU A 156 21.82 7.55 -3.27
N GLY A 157 21.66 7.28 -1.97
CA GLY A 157 22.04 8.19 -0.90
C GLY A 157 20.87 8.76 -0.09
N GLY A 158 19.62 8.55 -0.49
CA GLY A 158 18.46 8.90 0.33
C GLY A 158 17.23 9.40 -0.41
N ASP A 159 16.32 9.95 0.36
CA ASP A 159 15.09 10.58 -0.13
C ASP A 159 15.41 11.86 -0.94
N LEU A 160 14.54 12.22 -1.89
CA LEU A 160 14.64 13.47 -2.65
C LEU A 160 14.31 14.73 -1.82
N GLY A 161 14.62 14.70 -0.52
CA GLY A 161 14.50 15.86 0.35
C GLY A 161 13.06 16.24 0.71
N VAL A 162 12.15 15.28 0.83
CA VAL A 162 10.79 15.55 1.34
C VAL A 162 10.86 15.94 2.82
N PRO A 163 10.38 17.13 3.21
CA PRO A 163 10.46 17.59 4.58
C PRO A 163 9.67 16.68 5.54
N LYS A 164 10.27 16.40 6.71
CA LYS A 164 9.55 15.81 7.84
C LYS A 164 8.88 16.92 8.61
N VAL A 165 7.56 16.83 8.78
CA VAL A 165 6.75 17.88 9.42
C VAL A 165 6.19 17.46 10.78
N TYR A 166 6.12 16.13 11.04
CA TYR A 166 5.67 15.60 12.33
C TYR A 166 6.85 15.07 13.12
N GLU A 167 6.96 15.44 14.39
CA GLU A 167 7.92 14.89 15.34
C GLU A 167 7.43 13.56 15.95
N GLU A 168 6.08 13.40 16.05
CA GLU A 168 5.40 12.21 16.56
C GLU A 168 5.35 11.13 15.50
N ASP A 169 6.42 10.35 15.38
CA ASP A 169 6.62 9.34 14.34
C ASP A 169 6.20 7.92 14.74
N THR A 170 5.58 7.75 15.93
CA THR A 170 4.99 6.48 16.40
C THR A 170 3.57 6.71 16.92
N MET A 171 2.73 5.67 16.92
CA MET A 171 1.39 5.78 17.51
C MET A 171 1.46 6.05 19.03
N GLU A 172 2.49 5.53 19.70
CA GLU A 172 2.70 5.82 21.13
C GLU A 172 2.92 7.31 21.37
N LYS A 173 3.77 7.98 20.57
CA LYS A 173 3.99 9.43 20.64
C LYS A 173 2.72 10.23 20.30
N ILE A 174 1.98 9.81 19.25
CA ILE A 174 0.71 10.45 18.86
C ILE A 174 -0.30 10.37 20.00
N ILE A 175 -0.44 9.21 20.67
CA ILE A 175 -1.34 9.05 21.81
C ILE A 175 -0.88 9.89 23.00
N ALA A 176 0.43 9.94 23.28
CA ALA A 176 0.97 10.78 24.34
C ALA A 176 0.67 12.29 24.06
N TRP A 177 0.79 12.71 22.80
CA TRP A 177 0.39 14.05 22.38
C TRP A 177 -1.12 14.29 22.62
N CYS A 178 -1.99 13.35 22.23
CA CYS A 178 -3.43 13.44 22.48
C CYS A 178 -3.77 13.54 23.97
N ASP A 179 -3.11 12.75 24.80
CA ASP A 179 -3.30 12.76 26.26
C ASP A 179 -2.85 14.10 26.88
N ALA A 180 -1.73 14.67 26.44
CA ALA A 180 -1.20 15.94 26.92
C ALA A 180 -2.08 17.13 26.51
N HIS A 181 -2.57 17.17 25.27
CA HIS A 181 -3.35 18.28 24.73
C HIS A 181 -4.86 18.12 24.90
N LYS A 182 -5.34 16.95 25.37
CA LYS A 182 -6.77 16.60 25.47
C LYS A 182 -7.50 16.75 24.13
N LYS A 183 -6.83 16.37 23.05
CA LYS A 183 -7.32 16.45 21.68
C LYS A 183 -7.40 15.07 21.04
N PRO A 184 -8.29 14.84 20.06
CA PRO A 184 -8.30 13.61 19.25
C PRO A 184 -7.08 13.55 18.32
N ILE A 185 -6.85 12.38 17.70
CA ILE A 185 -5.69 12.13 16.80
C ILE A 185 -5.59 13.18 15.68
N TRP A 186 -6.70 13.55 15.04
CA TRP A 186 -6.71 14.57 13.99
C TRP A 186 -6.30 15.97 14.48
N GLY A 187 -6.33 16.22 15.80
CA GLY A 187 -5.87 17.47 16.39
C GLY A 187 -4.39 17.72 16.14
N LEU A 188 -3.56 16.68 16.14
CA LEU A 188 -2.15 16.76 15.76
C LEU A 188 -1.99 17.20 14.30
N PHE A 189 -2.75 16.58 13.38
CA PHE A 189 -2.76 17.01 11.98
C PHE A 189 -3.16 18.48 11.82
N ALA A 190 -4.21 18.92 12.53
CA ALA A 190 -4.69 20.30 12.46
C ALA A 190 -3.63 21.30 12.95
N GLU A 191 -2.84 20.93 13.96
CA GLU A 191 -1.76 21.76 14.49
C GLU A 191 -0.57 21.84 13.53
N VAL A 192 -0.19 20.72 12.89
CA VAL A 192 1.00 20.63 12.05
C VAL A 192 0.75 21.12 10.62
N GLU A 193 -0.34 20.68 9.98
CA GLU A 193 -0.61 20.99 8.56
C GLU A 193 -1.60 22.13 8.34
N GLY A 194 -2.33 22.52 9.38
CA GLY A 194 -3.23 23.68 9.38
C GLY A 194 -4.25 23.68 8.23
N GLU A 195 -4.67 24.88 7.80
CA GLU A 195 -5.68 25.04 6.75
C GLU A 195 -5.27 24.46 5.39
N ALA A 196 -3.97 24.43 5.07
CA ALA A 196 -3.49 23.87 3.80
C ALA A 196 -3.73 22.38 3.75
N GLY A 197 -3.45 21.68 4.86
CA GLY A 197 -3.74 20.24 5.01
C GLY A 197 -5.23 19.96 4.90
N TRP A 198 -6.09 20.74 5.58
CA TRP A 198 -7.54 20.56 5.50
C TRP A 198 -8.07 20.73 4.06
N ARG A 199 -7.63 21.74 3.32
CA ARG A 199 -8.00 21.93 1.91
C ARG A 199 -7.53 20.75 1.05
N TYR A 200 -6.34 20.22 1.32
CA TYR A 200 -5.83 19.06 0.60
C TYR A 200 -6.65 17.81 0.89
N LEU A 201 -6.95 17.50 2.15
CA LEU A 201 -7.76 16.34 2.52
C LEU A 201 -9.20 16.42 1.99
N LYS A 202 -9.76 17.64 1.88
CA LYS A 202 -11.05 17.84 1.19
C LYS A 202 -10.97 17.39 -0.27
N LYS A 203 -9.95 17.82 -1.00
CA LYS A 203 -9.71 17.38 -2.38
C LYS A 203 -9.48 15.86 -2.49
N VAL A 204 -8.75 15.29 -1.54
CA VAL A 204 -8.55 13.82 -1.43
C VAL A 204 -9.90 13.12 -1.33
N ARG A 205 -10.76 13.55 -0.42
CA ARG A 205 -12.08 12.96 -0.21
C ARG A 205 -12.99 13.10 -1.43
N GLU A 206 -13.02 14.27 -2.06
CA GLU A 206 -13.76 14.50 -3.31
C GLU A 206 -13.31 13.54 -4.41
N THR A 207 -12.00 13.35 -4.56
CA THR A 207 -11.42 12.42 -5.55
C THR A 207 -11.76 10.97 -5.23
N MET A 208 -11.70 10.54 -3.96
CA MET A 208 -12.10 9.21 -3.53
C MET A 208 -13.58 8.94 -3.85
N ASN A 209 -14.45 9.90 -3.57
CA ASN A 209 -15.88 9.79 -3.90
C ASN A 209 -16.13 9.75 -5.42
N ALA A 210 -15.41 10.57 -6.19
CA ALA A 210 -15.50 10.55 -7.65
C ALA A 210 -15.10 9.18 -8.23
N ALA A 211 -14.05 8.55 -7.70
CA ALA A 211 -13.63 7.21 -8.12
C ALA A 211 -14.71 6.15 -7.81
N ILE A 212 -15.36 6.22 -6.64
CA ILE A 212 -16.49 5.32 -6.31
C ILE A 212 -17.64 5.52 -7.29
N VAL A 213 -18.04 6.76 -7.54
CA VAL A 213 -19.16 7.07 -8.44
C VAL A 213 -18.87 6.61 -9.86
N SER A 214 -17.63 6.83 -10.35
CA SER A 214 -17.19 6.35 -11.67
C SER A 214 -17.24 4.83 -11.75
N GLY A 215 -16.62 4.12 -10.79
CA GLY A 215 -16.57 2.67 -10.80
C GLY A 215 -17.94 1.98 -10.64
N LEU A 216 -18.88 2.62 -9.96
CA LEU A 216 -20.26 2.14 -9.89
C LEU A 216 -21.07 2.37 -11.17
N ARG A 217 -20.61 3.24 -12.09
CA ARG A 217 -21.26 3.51 -13.38
C ARG A 217 -20.65 2.71 -14.51
N ASN A 218 -19.35 2.44 -14.44
CA ASN A 218 -18.62 1.77 -15.51
C ASN A 218 -18.87 0.27 -15.51
N GLU A 219 -19.14 -0.27 -16.69
CA GLU A 219 -19.37 -1.69 -16.94
C GLU A 219 -18.32 -2.24 -17.94
N GLY A 220 -18.38 -3.51 -18.24
CA GLY A 220 -17.52 -4.17 -19.22
C GLY A 220 -16.36 -4.92 -18.60
N VAL A 221 -15.27 -5.05 -19.34
CA VAL A 221 -14.08 -5.84 -19.00
C VAL A 221 -12.90 -4.94 -18.69
N LEU A 222 -12.13 -5.29 -17.66
CA LEU A 222 -10.92 -4.57 -17.29
C LEU A 222 -9.78 -4.79 -18.32
N PRO A 223 -8.92 -3.80 -18.56
CA PRO A 223 -7.81 -3.92 -19.49
C PRO A 223 -6.75 -4.89 -18.97
N GLY A 224 -5.86 -5.39 -19.85
CA GLY A 224 -4.68 -6.19 -19.46
C GLY A 224 -4.77 -7.69 -19.78
N GLY A 225 -5.87 -8.16 -20.37
CA GLY A 225 -5.94 -9.51 -20.94
C GLY A 225 -6.37 -10.63 -19.98
N LEU A 226 -6.73 -10.34 -18.73
CA LEU A 226 -7.33 -11.33 -17.83
C LEU A 226 -8.83 -11.56 -18.10
N ASN A 227 -9.44 -10.75 -18.95
CA ASN A 227 -10.87 -10.78 -19.24
C ASN A 227 -11.77 -10.67 -18.00
N LEU A 228 -11.28 -9.99 -16.96
CA LEU A 228 -12.00 -9.82 -15.71
C LEU A 228 -13.11 -8.78 -15.89
N ALA A 229 -14.37 -9.21 -15.71
CA ALA A 229 -15.51 -8.32 -15.78
C ALA A 229 -15.58 -7.40 -14.54
N ARG A 230 -16.01 -6.15 -14.76
CA ARG A 230 -16.35 -5.23 -13.66
C ARG A 230 -17.59 -5.77 -12.93
N ARG A 231 -17.58 -5.69 -11.60
CA ARG A 231 -18.63 -6.27 -10.74
C ARG A 231 -19.21 -5.29 -9.73
N ALA A 232 -18.59 -4.14 -9.55
CA ALA A 232 -18.96 -3.18 -8.51
C ALA A 232 -20.42 -2.76 -8.59
N GLN A 233 -20.89 -2.43 -9.80
CA GLN A 233 -22.29 -2.02 -10.03
C GLN A 233 -23.28 -3.14 -9.70
N ASP A 234 -22.99 -4.37 -10.12
CA ASP A 234 -23.88 -5.51 -9.88
C ASP A 234 -23.97 -5.86 -8.39
N VAL A 235 -22.83 -5.84 -7.66
CA VAL A 235 -22.80 -6.03 -6.20
C VAL A 235 -23.60 -4.92 -5.50
N TYR A 236 -23.45 -3.66 -5.95
CA TYR A 236 -24.20 -2.53 -5.40
C TYR A 236 -25.71 -2.67 -5.63
N ARG A 237 -26.13 -3.07 -6.83
CA ARG A 237 -27.57 -3.34 -7.13
C ARG A 237 -28.13 -4.45 -6.24
N LYS A 238 -27.40 -5.56 -6.12
CA LYS A 238 -27.81 -6.72 -5.30
C LYS A 238 -27.89 -6.40 -3.81
N SER A 239 -27.10 -5.46 -3.31
CA SER A 239 -27.11 -5.07 -1.90
C SER A 239 -28.49 -4.61 -1.39
N ARG A 240 -29.34 -4.12 -2.29
CA ARG A 240 -30.69 -3.64 -1.94
C ARG A 240 -31.65 -4.75 -1.51
N HIS A 241 -31.33 -6.00 -1.89
CA HIS A 241 -32.14 -7.18 -1.61
C HIS A 241 -31.66 -7.97 -0.39
N PHE A 242 -30.56 -7.55 0.22
CA PHE A 242 -29.98 -8.24 1.36
C PHE A 242 -30.57 -7.77 2.70
N SER A 243 -30.49 -8.63 3.72
CA SER A 243 -30.76 -8.23 5.10
C SER A 243 -29.79 -7.11 5.54
N PRO A 244 -30.12 -6.32 6.57
CA PRO A 244 -29.26 -5.23 7.03
C PRO A 244 -27.79 -5.63 7.21
N ASP A 245 -27.53 -6.79 7.84
CA ASP A 245 -26.17 -7.28 8.10
C ASP A 245 -25.42 -7.63 6.81
N ALA A 246 -26.06 -8.40 5.93
CA ALA A 246 -25.49 -8.76 4.62
C ALA A 246 -25.33 -7.53 3.71
N ARG A 247 -26.24 -6.55 3.83
CA ARG A 247 -26.18 -5.28 3.09
C ARG A 247 -24.94 -4.47 3.43
N ARG A 248 -24.52 -4.43 4.73
CA ARG A 248 -23.26 -3.81 5.12
C ARG A 248 -22.08 -4.38 4.34
N THR A 249 -21.94 -5.71 4.37
CA THR A 249 -20.88 -6.42 3.65
C THR A 249 -20.92 -6.11 2.15
N ALA A 250 -22.10 -6.12 1.55
CA ALA A 250 -22.25 -5.87 0.11
C ALA A 250 -21.91 -4.40 -0.26
N LEU A 251 -22.33 -3.41 0.53
CA LEU A 251 -22.01 -1.99 0.28
C LEU A 251 -20.52 -1.70 0.39
N LEU A 252 -19.87 -2.14 1.48
CA LEU A 252 -18.42 -2.01 1.66
C LEU A 252 -17.66 -2.67 0.49
N SER A 253 -18.09 -3.88 0.09
CA SER A 253 -17.48 -4.58 -1.04
C SER A 253 -17.71 -3.83 -2.36
N ALA A 254 -18.92 -3.37 -2.65
CA ALA A 254 -19.23 -2.65 -3.88
C ALA A 254 -18.38 -1.36 -4.03
N TYR A 255 -18.25 -0.59 -2.95
CA TYR A 255 -17.44 0.65 -2.97
C TYR A 255 -15.95 0.36 -3.15
N ALA A 256 -15.43 -0.68 -2.47
CA ALA A 256 -14.03 -1.07 -2.63
C ALA A 256 -13.75 -1.61 -4.04
N LEU A 257 -14.62 -2.45 -4.58
CA LEU A 257 -14.56 -2.94 -5.96
C LEU A 257 -14.57 -1.76 -6.94
N ALA A 258 -15.47 -0.79 -6.77
CA ALA A 258 -15.61 0.36 -7.66
C ALA A 258 -14.29 1.13 -7.82
N VAL A 259 -13.65 1.48 -6.70
CA VAL A 259 -12.36 2.20 -6.73
C VAL A 259 -11.25 1.35 -7.35
N ASN A 260 -11.19 0.05 -7.02
CA ASN A 260 -10.14 -0.81 -7.56
C ASN A 260 -10.34 -1.14 -9.06
N GLU A 261 -11.56 -1.22 -9.53
CA GLU A 261 -11.86 -1.37 -10.96
C GLU A 261 -11.48 -0.10 -11.74
N GLU A 262 -11.68 1.09 -11.17
CA GLU A 262 -11.17 2.34 -11.74
C GLU A 262 -9.64 2.37 -11.72
N ASN A 263 -9.02 2.00 -10.58
CA ASN A 263 -7.57 1.87 -10.50
C ASN A 263 -7.00 0.96 -11.59
N ALA A 264 -7.57 -0.23 -11.76
CA ALA A 264 -7.14 -1.20 -12.77
C ALA A 264 -7.33 -0.71 -14.22
N ALA A 265 -8.24 0.23 -14.44
CA ALA A 265 -8.57 0.81 -15.74
C ALA A 265 -7.89 2.17 -16.01
N LEU A 266 -6.81 2.50 -15.32
CA LEU A 266 -6.08 3.79 -15.44
C LEU A 266 -6.91 5.00 -15.00
N GLY A 267 -7.96 4.83 -14.21
CA GLY A 267 -8.76 5.90 -13.64
C GLY A 267 -7.98 6.71 -12.61
N VAL A 268 -8.49 7.91 -12.30
CA VAL A 268 -7.93 8.76 -11.24
C VAL A 268 -8.37 8.25 -9.88
N ILE A 269 -7.41 7.94 -9.02
CA ILE A 269 -7.61 7.47 -7.65
C ILE A 269 -6.69 8.23 -6.68
N VAL A 270 -6.87 7.94 -5.40
CA VAL A 270 -5.97 8.40 -4.33
C VAL A 270 -5.24 7.21 -3.74
N THR A 271 -3.93 7.28 -3.57
CA THR A 271 -3.18 6.26 -2.83
C THR A 271 -3.62 6.21 -1.36
N ALA A 272 -3.90 5.02 -0.81
CA ALA A 272 -4.30 4.84 0.58
C ALA A 272 -3.87 3.44 1.12
N PRO A 273 -2.60 3.20 1.47
CA PRO A 273 -1.43 4.04 1.19
C PRO A 273 -0.86 3.88 -0.22
N THR A 274 -1.29 2.89 -1.00
CA THR A 274 -0.85 2.61 -2.38
C THR A 274 -2.02 2.54 -3.35
N CYS A 275 -1.76 2.48 -4.66
CA CYS A 275 -2.80 2.22 -5.66
C CYS A 275 -3.43 0.84 -5.48
N GLY A 276 -2.62 -0.20 -5.18
CA GLY A 276 -3.11 -1.57 -5.01
C GLY A 276 -4.10 -1.73 -3.86
N SER A 277 -4.08 -0.81 -2.90
CA SER A 277 -4.96 -0.82 -1.71
C SER A 277 -5.91 0.38 -1.64
N CYS A 278 -6.04 1.16 -2.72
CA CYS A 278 -6.76 2.43 -2.76
C CYS A 278 -8.27 2.34 -2.54
N GLY A 279 -8.86 1.15 -2.61
CA GLY A 279 -10.31 0.96 -2.45
C GLY A 279 -10.77 0.77 -1.01
N THR A 280 -9.89 0.33 -0.12
CA THR A 280 -10.26 -0.05 1.25
C THR A 280 -10.77 1.14 2.07
N LEU A 281 -9.97 2.20 2.20
CA LEU A 281 -10.33 3.38 3.00
C LEU A 281 -11.52 4.15 2.42
N PRO A 282 -11.57 4.47 1.11
CA PRO A 282 -12.74 5.16 0.54
C PRO A 282 -14.04 4.40 0.72
N ALA A 283 -14.01 3.06 0.64
CA ALA A 283 -15.20 2.23 0.82
C ALA A 283 -15.77 2.35 2.24
N VAL A 284 -14.90 2.33 3.25
CA VAL A 284 -15.31 2.50 4.65
C VAL A 284 -15.88 3.90 4.88
N LEU A 285 -15.20 4.94 4.41
CA LEU A 285 -15.67 6.32 4.53
C LEU A 285 -17.04 6.51 3.84
N ARG A 286 -17.20 6.00 2.62
CA ARG A 286 -18.46 6.10 1.87
C ARG A 286 -19.59 5.33 2.55
N TYR A 287 -19.29 4.19 3.15
CA TYR A 287 -20.28 3.43 3.92
C TYR A 287 -20.81 4.26 5.10
N PHE A 288 -19.93 4.85 5.92
CA PHE A 288 -20.32 5.67 7.05
C PHE A 288 -21.09 6.93 6.62
N GLU A 289 -20.65 7.61 5.58
CA GLU A 289 -21.36 8.75 4.99
C GLU A 289 -22.79 8.37 4.58
N ALA A 290 -22.96 7.24 3.89
CA ALA A 290 -24.24 6.82 3.37
C ALA A 290 -25.22 6.27 4.43
N THR A 291 -24.72 5.82 5.58
CA THR A 291 -25.52 5.11 6.59
C THR A 291 -25.67 5.85 7.92
N HIS A 292 -24.73 6.75 8.25
CA HIS A 292 -24.69 7.43 9.55
C HIS A 292 -24.90 8.97 9.44
N HIS A 293 -25.08 9.50 8.23
CA HIS A 293 -25.31 10.93 7.98
C HIS A 293 -24.26 11.85 8.64
N ILE A 294 -22.98 11.47 8.55
CA ILE A 294 -21.87 12.16 9.18
C ILE A 294 -21.53 13.44 8.41
N ALA A 295 -21.24 14.52 9.12
CA ALA A 295 -20.86 15.81 8.54
C ALA A 295 -19.54 15.72 7.74
N GLU A 296 -19.36 16.58 6.74
CA GLU A 296 -18.18 16.58 5.88
C GLU A 296 -16.89 16.80 6.67
N GLU A 297 -16.92 17.67 7.65
CA GLU A 297 -15.77 18.00 8.52
C GLU A 297 -15.30 16.76 9.30
N GLU A 298 -16.22 15.98 9.84
CA GLU A 298 -15.93 14.73 10.55
C GLU A 298 -15.35 13.68 9.61
N MET A 299 -15.83 13.62 8.37
CA MET A 299 -15.28 12.71 7.36
C MET A 299 -13.84 13.10 6.97
N ILE A 300 -13.52 14.39 6.90
CA ILE A 300 -12.15 14.87 6.64
C ILE A 300 -11.26 14.62 7.87
N ALA A 301 -11.79 14.80 9.09
CA ALA A 301 -11.08 14.45 10.32
C ALA A 301 -10.74 12.94 10.38
N ALA A 302 -11.67 12.07 9.95
CA ALA A 302 -11.42 10.63 9.83
C ALA A 302 -10.33 10.31 8.82
N LEU A 303 -10.22 11.05 7.70
CA LEU A 303 -9.11 10.95 6.75
C LEU A 303 -7.76 11.34 7.41
N ALA A 304 -7.74 12.39 8.25
CA ALA A 304 -6.54 12.77 8.98
C ALA A 304 -6.10 11.67 9.97
N VAL A 305 -7.04 11.08 10.71
CA VAL A 305 -6.78 9.92 11.60
C VAL A 305 -6.18 8.76 10.82
N ALA A 306 -6.81 8.36 9.71
CA ALA A 306 -6.32 7.30 8.85
C ALA A 306 -4.93 7.62 8.29
N GLY A 307 -4.70 8.86 7.85
CA GLY A 307 -3.44 9.32 7.30
C GLY A 307 -2.28 9.21 8.27
N LEU A 308 -2.48 9.62 9.53
CA LEU A 308 -1.45 9.50 10.57
C LEU A 308 -1.09 8.04 10.86
N VAL A 309 -2.08 7.13 10.91
CA VAL A 309 -1.83 5.69 11.02
C VAL A 309 -1.02 5.15 9.83
N GLY A 310 -1.38 5.55 8.61
CA GLY A 310 -0.66 5.18 7.39
C GLY A 310 0.78 5.72 7.37
N ASN A 311 0.99 6.95 7.85
CA ASN A 311 2.32 7.56 7.95
C ASN A 311 3.21 6.84 8.98
N VAL A 312 2.66 6.44 10.14
CA VAL A 312 3.40 5.63 11.13
C VAL A 312 3.86 4.31 10.50
N ALA A 313 2.98 3.62 9.76
CA ALA A 313 3.34 2.38 9.08
C ALA A 313 4.39 2.63 7.96
N LYS A 314 4.28 3.71 7.19
CA LYS A 314 5.25 4.14 6.18
C LYS A 314 6.60 4.46 6.80
N GLN A 315 6.62 5.16 7.94
CA GLN A 315 7.85 5.58 8.61
C GLN A 315 8.57 4.42 9.29
N ASN A 316 7.87 3.56 10.04
CA ASN A 316 8.50 2.54 10.89
C ASN A 316 8.45 1.13 10.29
N GLY A 317 7.70 0.94 9.24
CA GLY A 317 7.59 -0.29 8.47
C GLY A 317 7.84 -0.05 7.00
N SER A 318 6.93 -0.54 6.17
CA SER A 318 6.88 -0.32 4.73
C SER A 318 5.45 -0.20 4.26
N ILE A 319 5.25 0.46 3.11
CA ILE A 319 4.00 0.45 2.34
C ILE A 319 4.22 -0.14 0.93
N SER A 320 5.33 -0.85 0.72
CA SER A 320 5.70 -1.40 -0.59
C SER A 320 5.45 -2.91 -0.64
N GLY A 321 4.65 -3.36 -1.62
CA GLY A 321 4.44 -4.78 -1.88
C GLY A 321 5.71 -5.51 -2.29
N ALA A 322 6.62 -4.84 -2.99
CA ALA A 322 7.92 -5.37 -3.39
C ALA A 322 8.88 -5.55 -2.20
N GLU A 323 8.73 -4.75 -1.15
CA GLU A 323 9.57 -4.84 0.05
C GLU A 323 8.99 -5.81 1.09
N ALA A 324 7.69 -5.69 1.40
CA ALA A 324 7.09 -6.39 2.54
C ALA A 324 5.80 -7.16 2.20
N GLY A 325 5.49 -7.39 0.93
CA GLY A 325 4.27 -8.09 0.54
C GLY A 325 3.00 -7.25 0.68
N CYS A 326 1.85 -7.86 0.38
CA CYS A 326 0.56 -7.16 0.42
C CYS A 326 0.08 -6.79 1.83
N GLN A 327 0.69 -7.35 2.88
CA GLN A 327 0.46 -6.92 4.27
C GLN A 327 0.81 -5.44 4.46
N ALA A 328 1.86 -4.94 3.77
CA ALA A 328 2.26 -3.53 3.79
C ALA A 328 1.33 -2.61 2.98
N GLU A 329 0.61 -3.14 2.01
CA GLU A 329 -0.34 -2.38 1.21
C GLU A 329 -1.76 -2.50 1.76
N VAL A 330 -2.41 -3.67 1.57
CA VAL A 330 -3.81 -3.91 1.98
C VAL A 330 -3.95 -4.00 3.50
N GLY A 331 -2.96 -4.59 4.20
CA GLY A 331 -2.96 -4.63 5.67
C GLY A 331 -2.89 -3.24 6.28
N VAL A 332 -2.00 -2.37 5.78
CA VAL A 332 -1.92 -0.97 6.23
C VAL A 332 -3.17 -0.18 5.85
N ALA A 333 -3.72 -0.38 4.64
CA ALA A 333 -5.00 0.25 4.25
C ALA A 333 -6.16 -0.15 5.16
N ALA A 334 -6.21 -1.42 5.57
CA ALA A 334 -7.19 -1.91 6.56
C ALA A 334 -6.98 -1.23 7.93
N ALA A 335 -5.73 -1.05 8.37
CA ALA A 335 -5.41 -0.36 9.62
C ALA A 335 -5.84 1.13 9.58
N MET A 336 -5.55 1.82 8.49
CA MET A 336 -6.00 3.20 8.22
C MET A 336 -7.53 3.30 8.29
N ALA A 337 -8.22 2.40 7.60
CA ALA A 337 -9.68 2.37 7.53
C ALA A 337 -10.32 2.00 8.88
N ALA A 338 -9.70 1.10 9.67
CA ALA A 338 -10.17 0.72 10.99
C ALA A 338 -10.05 1.86 12.00
N ALA A 339 -8.95 2.64 11.96
CA ALA A 339 -8.80 3.83 12.78
C ALA A 339 -9.86 4.88 12.46
N ALA A 340 -10.08 5.17 11.15
CA ALA A 340 -11.12 6.08 10.71
C ALA A 340 -12.52 5.63 11.16
N ALA A 341 -12.85 4.35 10.98
CA ALA A 341 -14.12 3.77 11.41
C ALA A 341 -14.31 3.86 12.94
N SER A 342 -13.26 3.52 13.71
CA SER A 342 -13.29 3.62 15.18
C SER A 342 -13.53 5.08 15.62
N TYR A 343 -12.85 6.04 14.99
CA TYR A 343 -13.06 7.47 15.24
C TYR A 343 -14.50 7.90 14.93
N LEU A 344 -15.03 7.54 13.75
CA LEU A 344 -16.41 7.89 13.34
C LEU A 344 -17.49 7.25 14.22
N LEU A 345 -17.18 6.17 14.90
CA LEU A 345 -18.04 5.53 15.91
C LEU A 345 -17.85 6.10 17.32
N GLY A 346 -17.06 7.15 17.49
CA GLY A 346 -16.81 7.82 18.77
C GLY A 346 -15.69 7.21 19.61
N GLY A 347 -14.81 6.42 18.98
CA GLY A 347 -13.68 5.79 19.64
C GLY A 347 -12.62 6.77 20.13
N THR A 348 -12.03 6.49 21.27
CA THR A 348 -10.88 7.20 21.82
C THR A 348 -9.62 6.97 20.98
N PRO A 349 -8.56 7.80 21.12
CA PRO A 349 -7.29 7.58 20.45
C PRO A 349 -6.72 6.16 20.66
N ARG A 350 -6.86 5.61 21.87
CA ARG A 350 -6.42 4.24 22.20
C ARG A 350 -7.24 3.16 21.51
N GLN A 351 -8.56 3.38 21.37
CA GLN A 351 -9.43 2.46 20.63
C GLN A 351 -9.16 2.51 19.12
N CYS A 352 -8.86 3.69 18.55
CA CYS A 352 -8.43 3.82 17.16
C CYS A 352 -7.11 3.07 16.91
N GLN A 353 -6.11 3.20 17.80
CA GLN A 353 -4.88 2.41 17.73
C GLN A 353 -5.17 0.91 17.85
N TYR A 354 -6.04 0.51 18.76
CA TYR A 354 -6.40 -0.89 18.96
C TYR A 354 -7.04 -1.50 17.71
N ALA A 355 -7.98 -0.80 17.09
CA ALA A 355 -8.59 -1.22 15.83
C ALA A 355 -7.55 -1.42 14.72
N SER A 356 -6.64 -0.45 14.57
CA SER A 356 -5.54 -0.50 13.59
C SER A 356 -4.62 -1.68 13.81
N ALA A 357 -4.17 -1.91 15.04
CA ALA A 357 -3.27 -2.99 15.38
C ALA A 357 -3.95 -4.34 15.19
N MET A 358 -5.22 -4.48 15.64
CA MET A 358 -5.99 -5.71 15.51
C MET A 358 -6.17 -6.13 14.06
N VAL A 359 -6.55 -5.19 13.18
CA VAL A 359 -6.77 -5.57 11.79
C VAL A 359 -5.46 -5.87 11.08
N LEU A 360 -4.38 -5.11 11.33
CA LEU A 360 -3.09 -5.32 10.66
C LEU A 360 -2.49 -6.70 11.02
N GLU A 361 -2.57 -7.12 12.28
CA GLU A 361 -2.07 -8.45 12.69
C GLU A 361 -2.72 -9.60 11.93
N HIS A 362 -3.98 -9.44 11.48
CA HIS A 362 -4.70 -10.44 10.70
C HIS A 362 -4.38 -10.42 9.20
N PHE A 363 -3.51 -9.50 8.77
CA PHE A 363 -2.94 -9.46 7.43
C PHE A 363 -1.46 -9.84 7.38
N LEU A 364 -0.83 -10.14 8.52
CA LEU A 364 0.56 -10.60 8.55
C LEU A 364 0.75 -11.86 7.71
N GLY A 365 1.83 -11.92 6.94
CA GLY A 365 2.13 -13.01 6.01
C GLY A 365 1.40 -12.91 4.65
N LEU A 366 0.62 -11.85 4.38
CA LEU A 366 -0.09 -11.72 3.11
C LEU A 366 0.89 -11.42 1.97
N THR A 367 1.00 -12.36 1.04
CA THR A 367 1.86 -12.28 -0.14
C THR A 367 1.40 -11.20 -1.13
N CYS A 368 2.31 -10.71 -1.99
CA CYS A 368 1.98 -9.86 -3.15
C CYS A 368 2.36 -10.60 -4.43
N ASP A 369 1.38 -11.25 -5.05
CA ASP A 369 1.55 -12.15 -6.20
C ASP A 369 0.49 -11.87 -7.29
N PRO A 370 0.44 -10.64 -7.85
CA PRO A 370 -0.57 -10.26 -8.83
C PRO A 370 -0.45 -11.09 -10.11
N VAL A 371 -1.58 -11.65 -10.57
CA VAL A 371 -1.63 -12.48 -11.78
C VAL A 371 -1.24 -11.63 -13.00
N ASN A 372 -0.27 -12.11 -13.77
CA ASN A 372 0.30 -11.40 -14.93
C ASN A 372 0.82 -9.98 -14.62
N GLY A 373 1.16 -9.70 -13.36
CA GLY A 373 1.56 -8.37 -12.92
C GLY A 373 0.43 -7.33 -12.90
N LEU A 374 -0.82 -7.75 -13.09
CA LEU A 374 -1.97 -6.85 -13.12
C LEU A 374 -2.55 -6.65 -11.71
N VAL A 375 -2.79 -5.39 -11.32
CA VAL A 375 -3.40 -5.04 -10.03
C VAL A 375 -4.93 -5.35 -10.07
N GLN A 376 -5.27 -6.59 -10.36
CA GLN A 376 -6.62 -7.11 -10.54
C GLN A 376 -6.87 -8.32 -9.64
N ILE A 377 -6.19 -9.43 -9.89
CA ILE A 377 -6.28 -10.66 -9.11
C ILE A 377 -4.96 -10.82 -8.32
N PRO A 378 -5.02 -10.89 -6.98
CA PRO A 378 -6.19 -10.86 -6.08
C PRO A 378 -6.55 -9.46 -5.56
N CYS A 379 -5.93 -8.39 -6.01
CA CYS A 379 -5.94 -7.06 -5.40
C CYS A 379 -7.35 -6.49 -5.22
N ILE A 380 -8.20 -6.60 -6.25
CA ILE A 380 -9.56 -6.05 -6.23
C ILE A 380 -10.40 -6.67 -5.09
N GLU A 381 -10.37 -8.00 -4.95
CA GLU A 381 -11.12 -8.68 -3.90
C GLU A 381 -10.53 -8.49 -2.51
N ARG A 382 -9.19 -8.40 -2.40
CA ARG A 382 -8.51 -8.11 -1.12
C ARG A 382 -8.97 -6.81 -0.51
N ASN A 383 -9.19 -5.77 -1.30
CA ASN A 383 -9.70 -4.49 -0.81
C ASN A 383 -11.13 -4.60 -0.27
N ALA A 384 -12.00 -5.36 -0.93
CA ALA A 384 -13.36 -5.59 -0.46
C ALA A 384 -13.38 -6.34 0.89
N ILE A 385 -12.54 -7.36 1.05
CA ILE A 385 -12.39 -8.09 2.32
C ILE A 385 -11.78 -7.19 3.40
N ALA A 386 -10.76 -6.40 3.04
CA ALA A 386 -10.09 -5.48 3.97
C ALA A 386 -11.03 -4.41 4.52
N ALA A 387 -11.89 -3.81 3.68
CA ALA A 387 -12.89 -2.84 4.10
C ALA A 387 -13.88 -3.42 5.12
N ASN A 388 -14.34 -4.65 4.90
CA ASN A 388 -15.22 -5.35 5.85
C ASN A 388 -14.52 -5.65 7.17
N ARG A 389 -13.27 -6.14 7.15
CA ARG A 389 -12.48 -6.41 8.35
C ARG A 389 -12.16 -5.14 9.13
N ALA A 390 -11.91 -4.03 8.45
CA ALA A 390 -11.65 -2.74 9.09
C ALA A 390 -12.82 -2.28 9.96
N VAL A 391 -14.06 -2.36 9.46
CA VAL A 391 -15.26 -2.00 10.23
C VAL A 391 -15.45 -2.97 11.41
N THR A 392 -15.28 -4.27 11.19
CA THR A 392 -15.39 -5.26 12.25
C THR A 392 -14.36 -5.04 13.36
N ALA A 393 -13.10 -4.70 13.01
CA ALA A 393 -12.06 -4.39 13.99
C ALA A 393 -12.37 -3.09 14.75
N ALA A 394 -12.93 -2.07 14.09
CA ALA A 394 -13.36 -0.83 14.73
C ALA A 394 -14.47 -1.11 15.76
N GLU A 395 -15.52 -1.83 15.37
CA GLU A 395 -16.62 -2.22 16.27
C GLU A 395 -16.11 -3.01 17.49
N LEU A 396 -15.23 -3.98 17.26
CA LEU A 396 -14.66 -4.80 18.35
C LEU A 396 -13.77 -3.97 19.29
N SER A 397 -13.03 -2.99 18.78
CA SER A 397 -12.17 -2.13 19.61
C SER A 397 -12.96 -1.25 20.58
N LEU A 398 -14.21 -0.90 20.24
CA LEU A 398 -15.10 -0.11 21.07
C LEU A 398 -15.74 -0.88 22.22
N LEU A 399 -15.71 -2.21 22.19
CA LEU A 399 -16.20 -3.06 23.27
C LEU A 399 -15.23 -3.15 24.45
N GLY A 400 -14.02 -2.63 24.31
CA GLY A 400 -12.98 -2.55 25.33
C GLY A 400 -12.50 -1.11 25.58
N ASP A 401 -11.52 -0.96 26.46
CA ASP A 401 -10.91 0.33 26.83
C ASP A 401 -9.78 0.78 25.89
N GLY A 402 -9.45 0.00 24.87
CA GLY A 402 -8.33 0.24 23.96
C GLY A 402 -6.98 -0.28 24.46
N THR A 403 -6.94 -0.96 25.62
CA THR A 403 -5.72 -1.58 26.16
C THR A 403 -5.41 -2.90 25.43
N ARG A 404 -4.14 -3.10 25.03
CA ARG A 404 -3.67 -4.37 24.46
C ARG A 404 -2.17 -4.57 24.71
N VAL A 405 -1.74 -5.85 24.65
CA VAL A 405 -0.33 -6.24 24.86
C VAL A 405 0.57 -5.77 23.71
N PHE A 406 0.11 -5.94 22.47
CA PHE A 406 0.85 -5.49 21.29
C PHE A 406 0.19 -4.24 20.70
N ASN A 407 0.83 -3.09 20.86
CA ASN A 407 0.38 -1.84 20.24
C ASN A 407 0.64 -1.83 18.72
N PHE A 408 0.15 -0.81 18.03
CA PHE A 408 0.28 -0.69 16.58
C PHE A 408 1.75 -0.65 16.11
N ASP A 409 2.60 0.06 16.85
CA ASP A 409 4.02 0.19 16.52
C ASP A 409 4.74 -1.17 16.52
N LYS A 410 4.38 -2.03 17.47
CA LYS A 410 4.89 -3.42 17.54
C LYS A 410 4.43 -4.26 16.34
N ILE A 411 3.16 -4.16 15.97
CA ILE A 411 2.62 -4.90 14.82
C ILE A 411 3.26 -4.43 13.52
N VAL A 412 3.53 -3.12 13.37
CA VAL A 412 4.28 -2.58 12.22
C VAL A 412 5.70 -3.15 12.15
N SER A 413 6.38 -3.28 13.30
CA SER A 413 7.71 -3.91 13.35
C SER A 413 7.66 -5.38 12.89
N VAL A 414 6.67 -6.15 13.39
CA VAL A 414 6.47 -7.57 12.99
C VAL A 414 6.10 -7.67 11.50
N MET A 415 5.31 -6.73 10.99
CA MET A 415 4.98 -6.68 9.56
C MET A 415 6.25 -6.50 8.70
N LEU A 416 7.17 -5.65 9.10
CA LEU A 416 8.43 -5.46 8.36
C LEU A 416 9.32 -6.71 8.45
N GLU A 417 9.46 -7.30 9.63
CA GLU A 417 10.21 -8.53 9.85
C GLU A 417 9.68 -9.68 8.99
N THR A 418 8.38 -9.98 9.08
CA THR A 418 7.74 -11.03 8.28
C THR A 418 7.80 -10.74 6.78
N GLY A 419 7.78 -9.47 6.37
CA GLY A 419 7.98 -9.05 4.99
C GLY A 419 9.39 -9.37 4.48
N HIS A 420 10.41 -9.15 5.29
CA HIS A 420 11.80 -9.48 4.95
C HIS A 420 12.02 -10.99 4.91
N ASP A 421 11.38 -11.75 5.80
CA ASP A 421 11.46 -13.21 5.82
C ASP A 421 10.68 -13.88 4.67
N MET A 422 9.76 -13.15 4.04
CA MET A 422 8.99 -13.64 2.92
C MET A 422 9.89 -13.83 1.68
N PRO A 423 9.89 -15.02 1.04
CA PRO A 423 10.65 -15.23 -0.19
C PRO A 423 10.31 -14.21 -1.29
N ALA A 424 11.32 -13.77 -2.04
CA ALA A 424 11.18 -12.75 -3.09
C ALA A 424 10.11 -13.10 -4.15
N ILE A 425 9.87 -14.39 -4.42
CA ILE A 425 8.83 -14.84 -5.37
C ILE A 425 7.40 -14.43 -4.96
N TYR A 426 7.18 -14.06 -3.69
CA TYR A 426 5.91 -13.61 -3.13
C TYR A 426 5.83 -12.10 -2.89
N ARG A 427 6.82 -11.34 -3.38
CA ARG A 427 6.92 -9.89 -3.20
C ARG A 427 6.88 -9.16 -4.56
N GLU A 428 5.68 -9.03 -5.13
CA GLU A 428 5.38 -8.26 -6.36
C GLU A 428 6.24 -8.67 -7.60
N THR A 429 6.54 -9.96 -7.73
CA THR A 429 7.32 -10.49 -8.86
C THR A 429 6.49 -11.25 -9.89
N SER A 430 5.26 -11.63 -9.53
CA SER A 430 4.38 -12.51 -10.35
C SER A 430 5.01 -13.86 -10.73
N LYS A 431 6.03 -14.31 -9.96
CA LYS A 431 6.74 -15.57 -10.19
C LYS A 431 6.28 -16.71 -9.28
N GLY A 432 5.47 -16.41 -8.26
CA GLY A 432 4.98 -17.34 -7.24
C GLY A 432 3.48 -17.24 -7.00
N GLY A 433 3.00 -17.96 -6.00
CA GLY A 433 1.62 -17.86 -5.51
C GLY A 433 0.57 -18.07 -6.59
N LEU A 434 -0.46 -17.25 -6.57
CA LEU A 434 -1.58 -17.30 -7.52
C LEU A 434 -1.13 -17.14 -8.97
N SER A 435 -0.14 -16.26 -9.21
CA SER A 435 0.35 -16.01 -10.56
C SER A 435 0.94 -17.27 -11.21
N LYS A 436 1.64 -18.09 -10.43
CA LYS A 436 2.23 -19.35 -10.93
C LYS A 436 1.17 -20.39 -11.35
N HIS A 437 0.01 -20.37 -10.70
CA HIS A 437 -1.07 -21.33 -10.94
C HIS A 437 -2.14 -20.82 -11.90
N PHE A 438 -2.00 -19.59 -12.40
CA PHE A 438 -2.88 -19.06 -13.41
C PHE A 438 -2.53 -19.68 -14.77
N VAL A 439 -3.32 -20.64 -15.21
CA VAL A 439 -3.32 -21.14 -16.58
C VAL A 439 -4.21 -20.21 -17.37
N GLY A 440 -3.63 -19.41 -18.27
CA GLY A 440 -4.33 -18.38 -19.03
C GLY A 440 -5.68 -18.90 -19.54
N GLY A 441 -6.74 -18.18 -19.22
CA GLY A 441 -8.07 -18.45 -19.76
C GLY A 441 -8.04 -18.32 -21.28
N CYS A 442 -8.69 -19.24 -21.91
CA CYS A 442 -8.92 -19.32 -23.35
C CYS A 442 -9.58 -18.04 -23.88
#